data_0fee515f8b2f5bfa5e43dcba5aac64a8
#
_entry.id   0fee515f8b2f5bfa5e43dcba5aac64a8
#
_cell.length_a   1.000
_cell.length_b   1.000
_cell.length_c   1.000
_cell.angle_alpha   90.00
_cell.angle_beta   90.00
_cell.angle_gamma   90.00
#
_symmetry.space_group_name_H-M   'P 1'
#
loop_
_entity.id
_entity.type
_entity.pdbx_description
1 polymer ?
#
loop_
_entity_poly.entity_id
_entity_poly.type
_entity_poly.pdbx_seq_one_letter_code
_entity_poly.pdbx_strand_id
1 'polypeptide(L)' 'MSDRYSIYIHDECKFSDLSQHEYFDIMEDLAIEFYQTGKPNPADIRTEIIGD' A
#
# COMPACT_ATOMS: atom_id res chain seq x y z
N MET A 1 11.53 8.43 -15.99
CA MET A 1 10.15 8.60 -15.50
C MET A 1 9.75 7.38 -14.72
N SER A 2 9.38 7.60 -13.51
CA SER A 2 8.95 6.49 -12.67
C SER A 2 7.81 6.95 -11.79
N ASP A 3 6.82 6.09 -11.68
CA ASP A 3 5.70 6.36 -10.79
C ASP A 3 6.09 6.11 -9.36
N ARG A 4 5.53 6.89 -8.48
CA ARG A 4 5.70 6.71 -7.04
C ARG A 4 4.35 6.37 -6.45
N TYR A 5 4.38 5.49 -5.48
CA TYR A 5 3.16 4.96 -4.88
C TYR A 5 3.08 5.36 -3.42
N SER A 6 1.87 5.64 -2.97
CA SER A 6 1.58 5.91 -1.57
C SER A 6 0.45 5.00 -1.13
N ILE A 7 0.51 4.51 0.08
CA ILE A 7 -0.51 3.62 0.63
C ILE A 7 -1.12 4.28 1.85
N TYR A 8 -2.44 4.41 1.82
CA TYR A 8 -3.22 4.97 2.92
C TYR A 8 -4.08 3.88 3.53
N ILE A 9 -4.10 3.83 4.84
CA ILE A 9 -4.96 2.92 5.59
C ILE A 9 -5.76 3.76 6.56
N HIS A 10 -7.09 3.67 6.49
CA HIS A 10 -8.00 4.48 7.31
C HIS A 10 -7.70 5.98 7.15
N ASP A 11 -7.48 6.42 5.91
CA ASP A 11 -7.17 7.81 5.59
C ASP A 11 -5.86 8.32 6.18
N GLU A 12 -5.03 7.41 6.67
CA GLU A 12 -3.71 7.76 7.19
C GLU A 12 -2.64 7.26 6.25
N CYS A 13 -1.73 8.13 5.86
CA CYS A 13 -0.64 7.77 4.97
C CYS A 13 0.36 6.89 5.73
N LYS A 14 0.40 5.62 5.41
CA LYS A 14 1.30 4.69 6.07
C LYS A 14 2.62 4.55 5.34
N PHE A 15 2.58 4.65 4.01
CA PHE A 15 3.77 4.53 3.17
C PHE A 15 3.71 5.57 2.08
N SER A 16 4.85 6.09 1.71
CA SER A 16 4.92 7.07 0.64
C SER A 16 6.23 6.92 -0.13
N ASP A 17 6.26 7.51 -1.33
CA ASP A 17 7.44 7.54 -2.17
C ASP A 17 7.99 6.13 -2.45
N LEU A 18 7.07 5.19 -2.68
CA LEU A 18 7.43 3.81 -2.96
C LEU A 18 7.65 3.60 -4.46
N SER A 19 8.66 2.82 -4.81
CA SER A 19 8.80 2.34 -6.17
C SER A 19 7.76 1.26 -6.44
N GLN A 20 7.58 0.90 -7.72
CA GLN A 20 6.63 -0.15 -8.08
C GLN A 20 6.95 -1.46 -7.35
N HIS A 21 8.22 -1.81 -7.30
CA HIS A 21 8.65 -3.03 -6.66
C HIS A 21 8.35 -3.01 -5.16
N GLU A 22 8.68 -1.90 -4.51
CA GLU A 22 8.40 -1.73 -3.08
C GLU A 22 6.90 -1.77 -2.80
N TYR A 23 6.13 -1.16 -3.67
CA TYR A 23 4.68 -1.16 -3.52
C TYR A 23 4.12 -2.57 -3.54
N PHE A 24 4.55 -3.38 -4.50
CA PHE A 24 4.08 -4.76 -4.60
C PHE A 24 4.48 -5.58 -3.38
N ASP A 25 5.71 -5.39 -2.88
CA ASP A 25 6.17 -6.09 -1.69
C ASP A 25 5.30 -5.76 -0.48
N ILE A 26 5.01 -4.49 -0.29
CA ILE A 26 4.19 -4.05 0.85
C ILE A 26 2.76 -4.56 0.71
N MET A 27 2.19 -4.50 -0.48
CA MET A 27 0.83 -5.00 -0.68
C MET A 27 0.74 -6.50 -0.42
N GLU A 28 1.76 -7.25 -0.77
CA GLU A 28 1.81 -8.66 -0.47
C GLU A 28 1.86 -8.90 1.04
N ASP A 29 2.69 -8.16 1.75
CA ASP A 29 2.76 -8.26 3.20
C ASP A 29 1.42 -7.93 3.86
N LEU A 30 0.76 -6.89 3.39
CA LEU A 30 -0.53 -6.49 3.92
C LEU A 30 -1.59 -7.57 3.68
N ALA A 31 -1.54 -8.20 2.51
CA ALA A 31 -2.47 -9.28 2.19
C ALA A 31 -2.26 -10.47 3.11
N ILE A 32 -1.01 -10.84 3.36
CA ILE A 32 -0.68 -11.94 4.25
C ILE A 32 -1.14 -11.63 5.68
N GLU A 33 -0.89 -10.41 6.11
CA GLU A 33 -1.29 -10.00 7.46
C GLU A 33 -2.81 -10.02 7.60
N PHE A 34 -3.54 -9.56 6.60
CA PHE A 34 -4.99 -9.64 6.62
C PHE A 34 -5.47 -11.09 6.72
N TYR A 35 -4.83 -11.97 5.95
CA TYR A 35 -5.19 -13.38 5.96
C TYR A 35 -4.99 -14.00 7.34
N GLN A 36 -3.94 -13.60 8.05
CA GLN A 36 -3.60 -14.17 9.34
C GLN A 36 -4.36 -13.55 10.51
N THR A 37 -4.54 -12.23 10.46
CA THR A 37 -5.07 -11.49 11.60
C THR A 37 -6.42 -10.82 11.33
N GLY A 38 -6.81 -10.74 10.08
CA GLY A 38 -8.01 -10.01 9.67
C GLY A 38 -7.82 -8.52 9.54
N LYS A 39 -6.58 -8.04 9.63
CA LYS A 39 -6.27 -6.60 9.56
C LYS A 39 -4.97 -6.42 8.79
N PRO A 40 -4.85 -5.33 8.03
CA PRO A 40 -5.88 -4.35 7.73
C PRO A 40 -6.87 -4.89 6.69
N ASN A 41 -8.12 -4.43 6.75
CA ASN A 41 -9.12 -4.81 5.77
C ASN A 41 -8.76 -4.18 4.42
N PRO A 42 -8.73 -4.96 3.33
CA PRO A 42 -8.39 -4.40 2.01
C PRO A 42 -9.29 -3.24 1.59
N ALA A 43 -10.54 -3.21 2.05
CA ALA A 43 -11.44 -2.12 1.74
C ALA A 43 -11.01 -0.80 2.37
N ASP A 44 -10.18 -0.85 3.40
CA ASP A 44 -9.68 0.34 4.08
C ASP A 44 -8.35 0.81 3.50
N ILE A 45 -7.80 0.08 2.56
CA ILE A 45 -6.51 0.41 1.95
C ILE A 45 -6.76 1.19 0.66
N ARG A 46 -6.09 2.32 0.54
CA ARG A 46 -6.17 3.13 -0.67
C ARG A 46 -4.77 3.38 -1.20
N THR A 47 -4.63 3.28 -2.50
CA THR A 47 -3.36 3.53 -3.17
C THR A 47 -3.46 4.82 -3.96
N GLU A 48 -2.44 5.65 -3.86
CA GLU A 48 -2.31 6.84 -4.67
C GLU A 48 -1.06 6.71 -5.52
N ILE A 49 -1.20 6.98 -6.80
CA ILE A 49 -0.09 6.88 -7.74
C ILE A 49 0.27 8.29 -8.18
N ILE A 50 1.53 8.64 -7.98
CA ILE A 50 2.04 9.94 -8.38
C ILE A 50 3.04 9.72 -9.50
N GLY A 51 2.71 10.19 -10.68
CA GLY A 51 3.58 10.06 -11.83
C GLY A 51 4.47 11.28 -12.00
N ASP A 52 5.59 11.07 -12.63
CA ASP A 52 6.52 12.14 -12.98
C ASP A 52 6.11 12.81 -14.29
#